data_a5b532906facb75c3815892c5b55cdea
#
_entry.id   a5b532906facb75c3815892c5b55cdea
#
_cell.length_a   1.000
_cell.length_b   1.000
_cell.length_c   1.000
_cell.angle_alpha   90.00
_cell.angle_beta   90.00
_cell.angle_gamma   90.00
#
_symmetry.space_group_name_H-M   'P 1'
#
loop_
_entity.id
_entity.type
_entity.pdbx_description
1 polymer ?
#
loop_
_entity_poly.entity_id
_entity_poly.type
_entity_poly.pdbx_seq_one_letter_code
_entity_poly.pdbx_strand_id
1 'polypeptide(L)'
;MTQHILQGRTEDEVTWFQRRDTLKAAAAWVAMGGLPAAMAQQRGNVVELVGDVMLNGRRLVSQQTIQTGDEIVSGPASRLIFMIGDAAFHVRQNSRLTVERGRTLNTVSLMRLLSGAVVSVFGRGGNRQIATATLTAGIRGTGVYTEVMADQGNRTYFCNCYGTVDLERGGAKVASVSTYHQSFWGEARAQGGRFITPAPALNHTDEELEFLARLIGQRTAWQAAGRTGVKDGRGYMDTRPAEAHPAFPR
;
A
#
# COMPACT_ATOMS: atom_id res chain seq x y z
N MET A 1 13.31 3.91 -22.85
CA MET A 1 12.47 2.86 -22.22
C MET A 1 13.06 2.59 -20.86
N THR A 2 12.46 3.12 -19.81
CA THR A 2 12.90 2.88 -18.43
C THR A 2 12.39 1.49 -18.05
N GLN A 3 13.28 0.50 -17.96
CA GLN A 3 12.93 -0.81 -17.41
C GLN A 3 12.61 -0.62 -15.93
N HIS A 4 11.34 -0.73 -15.59
CA HIS A 4 10.89 -0.76 -14.20
C HIS A 4 11.24 -2.14 -13.64
N ILE A 5 12.15 -2.16 -12.68
CA ILE A 5 12.57 -3.39 -12.03
C ILE A 5 11.50 -3.75 -10.99
N LEU A 6 10.74 -4.77 -11.27
CA LEU A 6 9.77 -5.38 -10.35
C LEU A 6 10.49 -6.35 -9.40
N GLN A 7 11.45 -5.83 -8.61
CA GLN A 7 12.18 -6.65 -7.64
C GLN A 7 11.23 -7.09 -6.52
N GLY A 8 11.27 -8.37 -6.18
CA GLY A 8 10.47 -8.95 -5.09
C GLY A 8 9.05 -9.37 -5.46
N ARG A 9 8.63 -9.21 -6.71
CA ARG A 9 7.38 -9.78 -7.22
C ARG A 9 7.59 -11.14 -7.85
N THR A 10 6.66 -12.05 -7.59
CA THR A 10 6.55 -13.27 -8.37
C THR A 10 5.82 -12.98 -9.69
N GLU A 11 6.08 -13.76 -10.74
CA GLU A 11 5.32 -13.66 -12.00
C GLU A 11 3.82 -13.87 -11.77
N ASP A 12 3.46 -14.68 -10.78
CA ASP A 12 2.08 -14.91 -10.38
C ASP A 12 1.41 -13.67 -9.80
N GLU A 13 2.11 -12.86 -9.00
CA GLU A 13 1.58 -11.59 -8.49
C GLU A 13 1.31 -10.60 -9.62
N VAL A 14 2.21 -10.51 -10.59
CA VAL A 14 2.03 -9.64 -11.77
C VAL A 14 0.87 -10.14 -12.62
N THR A 15 0.81 -11.46 -12.88
CA THR A 15 -0.24 -12.09 -13.70
C THR A 15 -1.61 -11.96 -13.03
N TRP A 16 -1.70 -12.02 -11.71
CA TRP A 16 -2.95 -11.90 -10.99
C TRP A 16 -3.65 -10.56 -11.24
N PHE A 17 -2.89 -9.45 -11.25
CA PHE A 17 -3.46 -8.13 -11.55
C PHE A 17 -3.84 -7.95 -13.02
N GLN A 18 -3.34 -8.77 -13.93
CA GLN A 18 -3.67 -8.73 -15.35
C GLN A 18 -5.00 -9.40 -15.70
N ARG A 19 -5.50 -10.30 -14.84
CA ARG A 19 -6.71 -11.07 -15.16
C ARG A 19 -7.97 -10.24 -14.94
N ARG A 20 -8.82 -10.17 -15.98
CA ARG A 20 -10.16 -9.54 -15.96
C ARG A 20 -11.06 -10.05 -14.82
N ASP A 21 -10.80 -11.26 -14.31
CA ASP A 21 -11.58 -11.90 -13.26
C ASP A 21 -11.41 -11.22 -11.90
N THR A 22 -10.29 -10.54 -11.62
CA THR A 22 -10.10 -9.74 -10.42
C THR A 22 -10.99 -8.50 -10.37
N LEU A 23 -11.26 -7.90 -11.52
CA LEU A 23 -12.22 -6.80 -11.61
C LEU A 23 -13.64 -7.26 -11.34
N LYS A 24 -13.98 -8.50 -11.71
CA LYS A 24 -15.28 -9.13 -11.39
C LYS A 24 -15.39 -9.47 -9.91
N ALA A 25 -14.31 -9.96 -9.27
CA ALA A 25 -14.27 -10.21 -7.84
C ALA A 25 -14.46 -8.93 -7.01
N ALA A 26 -13.80 -7.82 -7.40
CA ALA A 26 -13.99 -6.52 -6.76
C ALA A 26 -15.42 -5.97 -6.99
N ALA A 27 -15.97 -6.09 -8.21
CA ALA A 27 -17.34 -5.68 -8.50
C ALA A 27 -18.36 -6.54 -7.75
N ALA A 28 -18.15 -7.85 -7.64
CA ALA A 28 -18.98 -8.75 -6.87
C ALA A 28 -18.95 -8.41 -5.37
N TRP A 29 -17.78 -8.03 -4.84
CA TRP A 29 -17.64 -7.63 -3.44
C TRP A 29 -18.40 -6.34 -3.14
N VAL A 30 -18.27 -5.32 -3.99
CA VAL A 30 -18.99 -4.04 -3.89
C VAL A 30 -20.50 -4.25 -4.09
N ALA A 31 -20.91 -5.08 -5.03
CA ALA A 31 -22.33 -5.40 -5.26
C ALA A 31 -22.97 -6.17 -4.10
N MET A 32 -22.20 -7.03 -3.40
CA MET A 32 -22.65 -7.78 -2.23
C MET A 32 -22.69 -6.94 -0.95
N GLY A 33 -22.06 -5.77 -0.90
CA GLY A 33 -22.20 -4.77 0.18
C GLY A 33 -23.59 -4.15 0.27
N GLY A 34 -24.44 -4.36 -0.74
CA GLY A 34 -25.85 -3.97 -0.76
C GLY A 34 -26.83 -5.00 -0.17
N LEU A 35 -26.36 -6.12 0.38
CA LEU A 35 -27.23 -7.09 1.06
C LEU A 35 -27.57 -6.63 2.49
N PRO A 36 -28.79 -6.99 3.01
CA PRO A 36 -29.23 -6.51 4.31
C PRO A 36 -28.24 -6.85 5.43
N ALA A 37 -28.06 -5.91 6.36
CA ALA A 37 -27.07 -5.93 7.43
C ALA A 37 -26.97 -7.24 8.24
N ALA A 38 -28.04 -8.05 8.28
CA ALA A 38 -28.07 -9.36 8.94
C ALA A 38 -27.17 -10.43 8.28
N MET A 39 -26.90 -10.31 6.96
CA MET A 39 -25.97 -11.22 6.27
C MET A 39 -24.54 -10.67 6.17
N ALA A 40 -24.34 -9.37 6.37
CA ALA A 40 -23.03 -8.73 6.39
C ALA A 40 -22.22 -9.11 7.65
N GLN A 41 -22.88 -9.56 8.71
CA GLN A 41 -22.28 -9.88 10.00
C GLN A 41 -21.47 -11.19 10.02
N GLN A 42 -21.57 -12.02 8.98
CA GLN A 42 -20.85 -13.31 8.88
C GLN A 42 -19.68 -13.30 7.89
N ARG A 43 -19.39 -12.18 7.23
CA ARG A 43 -18.27 -12.10 6.27
C ARG A 43 -17.11 -11.36 6.90
N GLY A 44 -15.96 -12.03 6.99
CA GLY A 44 -14.70 -11.40 7.32
C GLY A 44 -14.37 -10.26 6.35
N ASN A 45 -13.46 -9.41 6.73
CA ASN A 45 -12.97 -8.30 5.89
C ASN A 45 -11.76 -8.70 5.02
N VAL A 46 -11.48 -9.99 4.90
CA VAL A 46 -10.48 -10.57 4.01
C VAL A 46 -11.08 -10.67 2.60
N VAL A 47 -10.47 -9.98 1.65
CA VAL A 47 -10.87 -9.96 0.23
C VAL A 47 -10.19 -11.09 -0.51
N GLU A 48 -8.90 -11.32 -0.23
CA GLU A 48 -8.10 -12.39 -0.83
C GLU A 48 -7.08 -12.90 0.19
N LEU A 49 -6.89 -14.21 0.18
CA LEU A 49 -5.90 -14.92 0.99
C LEU A 49 -5.26 -16.01 0.16
N VAL A 50 -3.96 -15.91 -0.06
CA VAL A 50 -3.16 -16.91 -0.79
C VAL A 50 -1.94 -17.27 0.06
N GLY A 51 -1.64 -18.57 0.10
CA GLY A 51 -0.46 -19.07 0.79
C GLY A 51 -0.64 -19.15 2.31
N ASP A 52 0.44 -18.93 3.04
CA ASP A 52 0.51 -19.05 4.48
C ASP A 52 0.57 -17.67 5.15
N VAL A 53 -0.53 -17.29 5.79
CA VAL A 53 -0.63 -16.02 6.51
C VAL A 53 -1.09 -16.31 7.94
N MET A 54 -0.38 -15.73 8.90
CA MET A 54 -0.68 -15.84 10.33
C MET A 54 -1.31 -14.54 10.82
N LEU A 55 -2.32 -14.67 11.65
CA LEU A 55 -2.96 -13.60 12.39
C LEU A 55 -2.78 -13.88 13.89
N ASN A 56 -2.04 -13.03 14.60
CA ASN A 56 -1.72 -13.21 16.02
C ASN A 56 -1.13 -14.61 16.34
N GLY A 57 -0.23 -15.09 15.48
CA GLY A 57 0.43 -16.38 15.61
C GLY A 57 -0.41 -17.59 15.24
N ARG A 58 -1.63 -17.42 14.73
CA ARG A 58 -2.52 -18.50 14.24
C ARG A 58 -2.76 -18.37 12.76
N ARG A 59 -2.90 -19.48 12.05
CA ARG A 59 -3.18 -19.46 10.61
C ARG A 59 -4.49 -18.72 10.33
N LEU A 60 -4.42 -17.72 9.47
CA LEU A 60 -5.58 -16.96 9.02
C LEU A 60 -6.45 -17.81 8.08
N VAL A 61 -7.76 -17.71 8.24
CA VAL A 61 -8.75 -18.25 7.28
C VAL A 61 -9.61 -17.12 6.73
N SER A 62 -10.09 -17.26 5.50
CA SER A 62 -10.77 -16.18 4.76
C SER A 62 -12.04 -15.64 5.41
N GLN A 63 -12.66 -16.41 6.29
CA GLN A 63 -13.87 -16.01 7.03
C GLN A 63 -13.58 -15.18 8.28
N GLN A 64 -12.32 -15.13 8.72
CA GLN A 64 -11.92 -14.33 9.88
C GLN A 64 -11.97 -12.84 9.57
N THR A 65 -12.15 -12.06 10.62
CA THR A 65 -12.07 -10.59 10.57
C THR A 65 -10.76 -10.14 11.17
N ILE A 66 -9.98 -9.42 10.38
CA ILE A 66 -8.78 -8.73 10.83
C ILE A 66 -9.22 -7.41 11.48
N GLN A 67 -8.70 -7.13 12.66
CA GLN A 67 -9.06 -5.96 13.45
C GLN A 67 -7.83 -5.10 13.75
N THR A 68 -8.07 -3.89 14.20
CA THR A 68 -7.00 -3.07 14.78
C THR A 68 -6.52 -3.71 16.10
N GLY A 69 -5.21 -3.81 16.26
CA GLY A 69 -4.53 -4.55 17.32
C GLY A 69 -3.91 -5.85 16.84
N ASP A 70 -4.31 -6.35 15.67
CA ASP A 70 -3.80 -7.60 15.13
C ASP A 70 -2.38 -7.46 14.55
N GLU A 71 -1.59 -8.52 14.73
CA GLU A 71 -0.34 -8.74 14.03
C GLU A 71 -0.57 -9.71 12.86
N ILE A 72 -0.06 -9.32 11.69
CA ILE A 72 -0.13 -10.10 10.46
C ILE A 72 1.28 -10.50 10.05
N VAL A 73 1.49 -11.78 9.75
CA VAL A 73 2.74 -12.32 9.23
C VAL A 73 2.44 -13.17 8.00
N SER A 74 2.97 -12.78 6.85
CA SER A 74 2.86 -13.57 5.60
C SER A 74 4.15 -14.33 5.33
N GLY A 75 4.02 -15.59 4.91
CA GLY A 75 5.13 -16.44 4.49
C GLY A 75 5.57 -16.21 3.04
N PRO A 76 6.49 -17.05 2.52
CA PRO A 76 6.86 -17.06 1.12
C PRO A 76 5.66 -17.37 0.22
N ALA A 77 5.66 -16.83 -1.01
CA ALA A 77 4.59 -16.99 -2.00
C ALA A 77 3.18 -16.69 -1.46
N SER A 78 3.08 -15.87 -0.42
CA SER A 78 1.82 -15.54 0.26
C SER A 78 1.42 -14.10 -0.02
N ARG A 79 0.12 -13.86 -0.08
CA ARG A 79 -0.46 -12.52 -0.18
C ARG A 79 -1.80 -12.44 0.55
N LEU A 80 -2.10 -11.26 1.04
CA LEU A 80 -3.34 -10.99 1.76
C LEU A 80 -3.89 -9.63 1.31
N ILE A 81 -5.16 -9.61 0.91
CA ILE A 81 -5.89 -8.35 0.70
C ILE A 81 -7.03 -8.28 1.70
N PHE A 82 -7.09 -7.19 2.44
CA PHE A 82 -8.12 -6.97 3.45
C PHE A 82 -8.47 -5.49 3.58
N MET A 83 -9.58 -5.22 4.26
CA MET A 83 -10.06 -3.87 4.53
C MET A 83 -10.31 -3.66 6.02
N ILE A 84 -10.06 -2.44 6.51
CA ILE A 84 -10.51 -1.98 7.82
C ILE A 84 -11.13 -0.60 7.65
N GLY A 85 -12.44 -0.51 7.81
CA GLY A 85 -13.19 0.73 7.61
C GLY A 85 -13.01 1.28 6.19
N ASP A 86 -12.43 2.46 6.09
CA ASP A 86 -12.13 3.16 4.84
C ASP A 86 -10.67 2.99 4.37
N ALA A 87 -10.00 1.94 4.80
CA ALA A 87 -8.65 1.59 4.38
C ALA A 87 -8.60 0.18 3.77
N ALA A 88 -7.85 0.03 2.67
CA ALA A 88 -7.60 -1.24 2.00
C ALA A 88 -6.09 -1.50 1.91
N PHE A 89 -5.70 -2.75 2.12
CA PHE A 89 -4.32 -3.18 2.21
C PHE A 89 -4.07 -4.41 1.33
N HIS A 90 -2.97 -4.40 0.59
CA HIS A 90 -2.40 -5.58 -0.06
C HIS A 90 -1.04 -5.86 0.57
N VAL A 91 -1.01 -6.85 1.45
CA VAL A 91 0.21 -7.34 2.12
C VAL A 91 0.85 -8.39 1.23
N ARG A 92 2.13 -8.21 0.96
CA ARG A 92 2.92 -9.12 0.11
C ARG A 92 3.58 -10.21 0.95
N GLN A 93 4.25 -11.13 0.27
CA GLN A 93 5.01 -12.19 0.90
C GLN A 93 6.08 -11.66 1.87
N ASN A 94 6.46 -12.49 2.85
CA ASN A 94 7.53 -12.23 3.82
C ASN A 94 7.35 -10.91 4.59
N SER A 95 6.10 -10.50 4.77
CA SER A 95 5.75 -9.26 5.47
C SER A 95 5.33 -9.51 6.90
N ARG A 96 5.74 -8.62 7.79
CA ARG A 96 5.28 -8.56 9.18
C ARG A 96 4.82 -7.15 9.50
N LEU A 97 3.56 -7.02 9.89
CA LEU A 97 2.97 -5.71 10.22
C LEU A 97 1.96 -5.81 11.36
N THR A 98 1.75 -4.68 12.02
CA THR A 98 0.67 -4.47 12.98
C THR A 98 -0.18 -3.30 12.56
N VAL A 99 -1.48 -3.35 12.87
CA VAL A 99 -2.42 -2.28 12.58
C VAL A 99 -2.98 -1.74 13.89
N GLU A 100 -2.65 -0.50 14.24
CA GLU A 100 -3.09 0.10 15.49
C GLU A 100 -4.40 0.86 15.33
N ARG A 101 -5.18 0.86 16.41
CA ARG A 101 -6.52 1.45 16.47
C ARG A 101 -6.49 2.97 16.45
N GLY A 102 -7.38 3.57 15.67
CA GLY A 102 -7.72 4.97 15.72
C GLY A 102 -8.82 5.28 16.75
N ARG A 103 -9.65 6.27 16.44
CA ARG A 103 -10.76 6.69 17.34
C ARG A 103 -11.83 5.61 17.49
N THR A 104 -12.03 4.77 16.50
CA THR A 104 -13.00 3.66 16.50
C THR A 104 -12.32 2.35 16.12
N LEU A 105 -12.98 1.22 16.34
CA LEU A 105 -12.49 -0.11 15.96
C LEU A 105 -12.25 -0.26 14.45
N ASN A 106 -12.98 0.52 13.65
CA ASN A 106 -12.92 0.49 12.21
C ASN A 106 -12.05 1.62 11.63
N THR A 107 -11.22 2.28 12.46
CA THR A 107 -10.33 3.35 12.00
C THR A 107 -8.89 2.97 12.29
N VAL A 108 -8.07 2.90 11.25
CA VAL A 108 -6.62 2.72 11.37
C VAL A 108 -5.97 4.05 11.70
N SER A 109 -5.20 4.12 12.79
CA SER A 109 -4.39 5.30 13.12
C SER A 109 -2.93 5.12 12.71
N LEU A 110 -2.38 3.93 12.92
CA LEU A 110 -1.00 3.62 12.64
C LEU A 110 -0.87 2.19 12.10
N MET A 111 -0.10 2.03 11.03
CA MET A 111 0.39 0.74 10.57
C MET A 111 1.91 0.71 10.78
N ARG A 112 2.41 -0.31 11.46
CA ARG A 112 3.84 -0.58 11.59
C ARG A 112 4.23 -1.70 10.67
N LEU A 113 5.10 -1.42 9.71
CA LEU A 113 5.69 -2.43 8.83
C LEU A 113 7.10 -2.76 9.34
N LEU A 114 7.29 -3.98 9.81
CA LEU A 114 8.56 -4.46 10.36
C LEU A 114 9.43 -5.12 9.30
N SER A 115 8.81 -5.79 8.33
CA SER A 115 9.49 -6.41 7.18
C SER A 115 8.53 -6.56 6.00
N GLY A 116 9.08 -6.79 4.80
CA GLY A 116 8.32 -7.04 3.58
C GLY A 116 7.68 -5.77 3.02
N ALA A 117 6.51 -5.91 2.39
CA ALA A 117 5.91 -4.83 1.63
C ALA A 117 4.38 -4.80 1.72
N VAL A 118 3.81 -3.58 1.61
CA VAL A 118 2.37 -3.35 1.61
C VAL A 118 2.00 -2.22 0.66
N VAL A 119 0.98 -2.45 -0.17
CA VAL A 119 0.24 -1.39 -0.87
C VAL A 119 -0.95 -1.01 0.00
N SER A 120 -1.16 0.27 0.21
CA SER A 120 -2.24 0.76 1.08
C SER A 120 -2.99 1.90 0.40
N VAL A 121 -4.31 1.88 0.51
CA VAL A 121 -5.16 3.00 0.11
C VAL A 121 -6.02 3.40 1.29
N PHE A 122 -6.03 4.68 1.59
CA PHE A 122 -6.75 5.26 2.71
C PHE A 122 -7.80 6.25 2.22
N GLY A 123 -8.96 6.25 2.87
CA GLY A 123 -10.00 7.22 2.68
C GLY A 123 -9.58 8.65 3.04
N ARG A 124 -10.36 9.61 2.59
CA ARG A 124 -10.12 11.03 2.91
C ARG A 124 -10.42 11.31 4.38
N GLY A 125 -9.62 12.17 4.97
CA GLY A 125 -9.76 12.57 6.38
C GLY A 125 -9.07 11.60 7.35
N GLY A 126 -8.88 12.06 8.59
CA GLY A 126 -8.18 11.32 9.64
C GLY A 126 -6.66 11.50 9.59
N ASN A 127 -6.05 11.48 10.77
CA ASN A 127 -4.59 11.41 10.91
C ASN A 127 -4.21 9.95 10.96
N ARG A 128 -3.54 9.48 9.93
CA ARG A 128 -3.03 8.11 9.83
C ARG A 128 -1.52 8.15 9.63
N GLN A 129 -0.87 7.12 10.09
CA GLN A 129 0.58 6.99 9.94
C GLN A 129 0.96 5.60 9.45
N ILE A 130 2.06 5.54 8.73
CA ILE A 130 2.80 4.31 8.46
C ILE A 130 4.17 4.51 9.08
N ALA A 131 4.61 3.56 9.91
CA ALA A 131 5.92 3.58 10.52
C ALA A 131 6.71 2.33 10.16
N THR A 132 7.97 2.54 9.83
CA THR A 132 9.00 1.50 9.69
C THR A 132 10.16 1.82 10.62
N ALA A 133 11.21 1.00 10.60
CA ALA A 133 12.42 1.28 11.37
C ALA A 133 13.14 2.57 10.92
N THR A 134 12.97 2.98 9.67
CA THR A 134 13.74 4.08 9.05
C THR A 134 12.90 5.22 8.50
N LEU A 135 11.58 5.18 8.61
CA LEU A 135 10.69 6.22 8.10
C LEU A 135 9.36 6.23 8.84
N THR A 136 8.84 7.41 9.10
CA THR A 136 7.44 7.63 9.49
C THR A 136 6.77 8.48 8.43
N ALA A 137 5.59 8.05 7.96
CA ALA A 137 4.79 8.75 6.97
C ALA A 137 3.44 9.13 7.58
N GLY A 138 3.13 10.41 7.69
CA GLY A 138 1.80 10.93 8.00
C GLY A 138 0.96 10.96 6.73
N ILE A 139 -0.23 10.33 6.76
CA ILE A 139 -1.06 10.06 5.58
C ILE A 139 -2.33 10.89 5.62
N ARG A 140 -2.65 11.58 4.52
CA ARG A 140 -3.87 12.39 4.37
C ARG A 140 -4.66 11.98 3.12
N GLY A 141 -5.38 10.85 3.18
CA GLY A 141 -6.23 10.37 2.09
C GLY A 141 -5.48 10.08 0.79
N THR A 142 -4.80 8.96 0.71
CA THR A 142 -3.81 8.68 -0.33
C THR A 142 -3.68 7.19 -0.62
N GLY A 143 -3.10 6.87 -1.78
CA GLY A 143 -2.55 5.56 -2.10
C GLY A 143 -1.03 5.57 -1.97
N VAL A 144 -0.48 4.60 -1.25
CA VAL A 144 0.95 4.49 -0.99
C VAL A 144 1.45 3.05 -1.11
N TYR A 145 2.73 2.91 -1.44
CA TYR A 145 3.46 1.66 -1.32
C TYR A 145 4.61 1.82 -0.34
N THR A 146 4.78 0.87 0.56
CA THR A 146 5.85 0.85 1.55
C THR A 146 6.54 -0.51 1.54
N GLU A 147 7.86 -0.54 1.51
CA GLU A 147 8.66 -1.75 1.53
C GLU A 147 9.89 -1.58 2.41
N VAL A 148 10.18 -2.57 3.25
CA VAL A 148 11.42 -2.64 4.06
C VAL A 148 12.41 -3.53 3.34
N MET A 149 13.50 -2.93 2.85
CA MET A 149 14.58 -3.60 2.13
C MET A 149 15.58 -4.21 3.11
N ALA A 150 15.32 -5.43 3.56
CA ALA A 150 16.15 -6.12 4.57
C ALA A 150 17.57 -6.37 4.07
N ASP A 151 17.73 -6.69 2.80
CA ASP A 151 19.01 -6.90 2.09
C ASP A 151 19.82 -5.62 1.87
N GLN A 152 19.19 -4.44 2.03
CA GLN A 152 19.80 -3.13 1.84
C GLN A 152 19.90 -2.34 3.16
N GLY A 153 20.19 -3.03 4.26
CA GLY A 153 20.38 -2.42 5.57
C GLY A 153 19.08 -1.93 6.22
N ASN A 154 17.95 -2.56 5.90
CA ASN A 154 16.60 -2.21 6.40
C ASN A 154 16.15 -0.79 6.03
N ARG A 155 16.68 -0.20 4.96
CA ARG A 155 16.15 1.06 4.48
C ARG A 155 14.70 0.87 4.00
N THR A 156 13.91 1.92 4.10
CA THR A 156 12.52 1.89 3.64
C THR A 156 12.41 2.50 2.26
N TYR A 157 11.78 1.77 1.34
CA TYR A 157 11.22 2.35 0.13
C TYR A 157 9.80 2.82 0.40
N PHE A 158 9.48 4.04 0.01
CA PHE A 158 8.16 4.62 0.18
C PHE A 158 7.75 5.36 -1.10
N CYS A 159 6.59 5.02 -1.65
CA CYS A 159 5.99 5.75 -2.77
C CYS A 159 4.69 6.41 -2.32
N ASN A 160 4.61 7.74 -2.45
CA ASN A 160 3.35 8.46 -2.48
C ASN A 160 2.77 8.33 -3.90
N CYS A 161 1.95 7.31 -4.13
CA CYS A 161 1.39 7.06 -5.45
C CYS A 161 0.41 8.16 -5.85
N TYR A 162 -0.36 8.69 -4.90
CA TYR A 162 -1.18 9.90 -5.04
C TYR A 162 -1.65 10.39 -3.67
N GLY A 163 -1.91 11.70 -3.56
CA GLY A 163 -2.39 12.36 -2.35
C GLY A 163 -1.30 13.13 -1.62
N THR A 164 -1.48 13.35 -0.33
CA THR A 164 -0.56 14.15 0.50
C THR A 164 0.03 13.30 1.62
N VAL A 165 1.36 13.36 1.75
CA VAL A 165 2.11 12.63 2.76
C VAL A 165 3.17 13.53 3.38
N ASP A 166 3.33 13.45 4.69
CA ASP A 166 4.42 14.07 5.43
C ASP A 166 5.39 12.97 5.90
N LEU A 167 6.59 12.94 5.33
CA LEU A 167 7.65 11.97 5.67
C LEU A 167 8.56 12.53 6.75
N GLU A 168 8.93 11.71 7.74
CA GLU A 168 9.82 12.11 8.82
C GLU A 168 10.86 11.03 9.14
N ARG A 169 12.13 11.44 9.30
CA ARG A 169 13.25 10.60 9.75
C ARG A 169 14.39 11.43 10.33
N GLY A 170 14.81 11.12 11.56
CA GLY A 170 16.00 11.75 12.18
C GLY A 170 15.92 13.28 12.26
N GLY A 171 14.73 13.83 12.49
CA GLY A 171 14.47 15.27 12.48
C GLY A 171 14.27 15.88 11.08
N ALA A 172 14.62 15.19 10.01
CA ALA A 172 14.33 15.60 8.65
C ALA A 172 12.84 15.40 8.34
N LYS A 173 12.22 16.38 7.68
CA LYS A 173 10.82 16.36 7.24
C LYS A 173 10.72 16.67 5.76
N VAL A 174 9.93 15.88 5.04
CA VAL A 174 9.65 16.07 3.61
C VAL A 174 8.16 15.97 3.39
N ALA A 175 7.53 17.03 2.89
CA ALA A 175 6.15 17.00 2.43
C ALA A 175 6.11 16.55 0.97
N SER A 176 5.21 15.63 0.65
CA SER A 176 4.96 15.14 -0.70
C SER A 176 3.48 15.32 -1.06
N VAL A 177 3.24 16.04 -2.15
CA VAL A 177 1.91 16.11 -2.78
C VAL A 177 2.06 15.51 -4.18
N SER A 178 1.42 14.37 -4.40
CA SER A 178 1.56 13.63 -5.65
C SER A 178 0.20 13.40 -6.31
N THR A 179 0.18 13.48 -7.62
CA THR A 179 -0.92 13.00 -8.46
C THR A 179 -0.58 11.67 -9.13
N TYR A 180 0.71 11.34 -9.17
CA TYR A 180 1.22 10.12 -9.77
C TYR A 180 2.66 9.81 -9.33
N HIS A 181 2.85 8.78 -8.52
CA HIS A 181 4.11 8.15 -8.07
C HIS A 181 5.29 9.07 -7.77
N GLN A 182 5.38 9.55 -6.56
CA GLN A 182 6.55 10.24 -6.03
C GLN A 182 7.20 9.39 -4.95
N SER A 183 8.42 8.90 -5.21
CA SER A 183 9.06 7.88 -4.38
C SER A 183 10.28 8.40 -3.64
N PHE A 184 10.54 7.78 -2.49
CA PHE A 184 11.58 8.15 -1.55
C PHE A 184 12.25 6.91 -0.93
N TRP A 185 13.52 7.09 -0.57
CA TRP A 185 14.23 6.22 0.34
C TRP A 185 14.24 6.84 1.74
N GLY A 186 13.86 6.08 2.75
CA GLY A 186 14.11 6.37 4.16
C GLY A 186 15.34 5.60 4.60
N GLU A 187 16.46 6.29 4.78
CA GLU A 187 17.77 5.69 4.99
C GLU A 187 18.00 5.35 6.47
N ALA A 188 18.61 4.19 6.74
CA ALA A 188 19.05 3.83 8.08
C ALA A 188 20.21 4.72 8.57
N ARG A 189 21.06 5.12 7.64
CA ARG A 189 22.17 6.07 7.84
C ARG A 189 22.09 7.20 6.81
N ALA A 190 22.40 8.42 7.20
CA ALA A 190 22.34 9.56 6.29
C ALA A 190 23.20 9.32 5.04
N GLN A 191 22.65 9.56 3.87
CA GLN A 191 23.30 9.54 2.57
C GLN A 191 23.54 11.00 2.14
N GLY A 192 24.80 11.42 2.05
CA GLY A 192 25.14 12.82 1.79
C GLY A 192 24.51 13.80 2.78
N GLY A 193 24.42 13.43 4.06
CA GLY A 193 23.79 14.21 5.10
C GLY A 193 22.26 14.15 5.15
N ARG A 194 21.61 13.35 4.29
CA ARG A 194 20.15 13.25 4.21
C ARG A 194 19.65 11.87 4.61
N PHE A 195 18.58 11.80 5.41
CA PHE A 195 17.89 10.57 5.79
C PHE A 195 16.72 10.23 4.85
N ILE A 196 16.24 11.20 4.08
CA ILE A 196 15.17 10.99 3.10
C ILE A 196 15.71 11.47 1.76
N THR A 197 15.73 10.59 0.76
CA THR A 197 16.26 10.87 -0.57
C THR A 197 15.25 10.43 -1.65
N PRO A 198 15.25 11.06 -2.84
CA PRO A 198 14.39 10.62 -3.94
C PRO A 198 14.70 9.18 -4.38
N ALA A 199 13.66 8.49 -4.85
CA ALA A 199 13.75 7.14 -5.39
C ALA A 199 13.00 7.05 -6.73
N PRO A 200 13.36 6.12 -7.63
CA PRO A 200 12.52 5.76 -8.77
C PRO A 200 11.28 5.03 -8.32
N ALA A 201 10.23 4.98 -9.14
CA ALA A 201 9.07 4.13 -8.89
C ALA A 201 9.43 2.66 -9.07
N LEU A 202 9.15 1.81 -8.07
CA LEU A 202 9.56 0.40 -8.01
C LEU A 202 8.44 -0.48 -7.42
N ASN A 203 8.42 -1.75 -7.81
CA ASN A 203 7.79 -2.87 -7.10
C ASN A 203 6.27 -2.80 -6.86
N HIS A 204 5.52 -1.90 -7.47
CA HIS A 204 4.07 -1.85 -7.39
C HIS A 204 3.47 -1.38 -8.72
N THR A 205 2.17 -1.51 -8.93
CA THR A 205 1.53 -1.15 -10.20
C THR A 205 0.34 -0.22 -10.00
N ASP A 206 -0.03 0.49 -11.07
CA ASP A 206 -1.24 1.31 -11.10
C ASP A 206 -2.49 0.47 -10.82
N GLU A 207 -2.53 -0.75 -11.36
CA GLU A 207 -3.66 -1.67 -11.19
C GLU A 207 -3.89 -2.06 -9.73
N GLU A 208 -2.82 -2.26 -8.95
CA GLU A 208 -2.94 -2.53 -7.50
C GLU A 208 -3.62 -1.38 -6.78
N LEU A 209 -3.18 -0.16 -7.04
CA LEU A 209 -3.75 1.04 -6.44
C LEU A 209 -5.21 1.25 -6.84
N GLU A 210 -5.52 1.07 -8.14
CA GLU A 210 -6.89 1.18 -8.66
C GLU A 210 -7.81 0.11 -8.06
N PHE A 211 -7.30 -1.12 -7.91
CA PHE A 211 -8.04 -2.21 -7.28
C PHE A 211 -8.37 -1.88 -5.82
N LEU A 212 -7.38 -1.51 -5.01
CA LEU A 212 -7.58 -1.18 -3.60
C LEU A 212 -8.48 0.06 -3.42
N ALA A 213 -8.30 1.09 -4.24
CA ALA A 213 -9.15 2.28 -4.22
C ALA A 213 -10.62 1.90 -4.46
N ARG A 214 -10.88 1.03 -5.42
CA ARG A 214 -12.24 0.54 -5.73
C ARG A 214 -12.86 -0.22 -4.56
N LEU A 215 -12.10 -1.03 -3.82
CA LEU A 215 -12.61 -1.77 -2.66
C LEU A 215 -13.24 -0.85 -1.59
N ILE A 216 -12.70 0.36 -1.45
CA ILE A 216 -13.20 1.37 -0.49
C ILE A 216 -14.05 2.46 -1.16
N GLY A 217 -14.56 2.20 -2.38
CA GLY A 217 -15.43 3.11 -3.10
C GLY A 217 -14.75 4.39 -3.61
N GLN A 218 -13.42 4.36 -3.79
CA GLN A 218 -12.63 5.51 -4.24
C GLN A 218 -12.04 5.32 -5.64
N ARG A 219 -11.48 6.40 -6.16
CA ARG A 219 -10.71 6.45 -7.42
C ARG A 219 -9.34 7.01 -7.12
N THR A 220 -8.33 6.51 -7.83
CA THR A 220 -6.99 7.10 -7.79
C THR A 220 -7.00 8.51 -8.38
N ALA A 221 -5.95 9.30 -8.11
CA ALA A 221 -5.88 10.67 -8.64
C ALA A 221 -5.89 10.71 -10.17
N TRP A 222 -5.20 9.78 -10.83
CA TRP A 222 -5.19 9.70 -12.30
C TRP A 222 -6.55 9.28 -12.86
N GLN A 223 -7.28 8.35 -12.23
CA GLN A 223 -8.63 8.00 -12.61
C GLN A 223 -9.61 9.17 -12.44
N ALA A 224 -9.44 9.96 -11.36
CA ALA A 224 -10.24 11.18 -11.16
C ALA A 224 -9.96 12.25 -12.24
N ALA A 225 -8.74 12.28 -12.77
CA ALA A 225 -8.33 13.13 -13.88
C ALA A 225 -8.69 12.55 -15.28
N GLY A 226 -9.48 11.47 -15.33
CA GLY A 226 -9.89 10.83 -16.61
C GLY A 226 -8.81 10.00 -17.28
N ARG A 227 -7.69 9.72 -16.61
CA ARG A 227 -6.59 8.90 -17.13
C ARG A 227 -6.76 7.44 -16.67
N THR A 228 -6.20 6.53 -17.44
CA THR A 228 -6.14 5.10 -17.10
C THR A 228 -4.70 4.76 -16.75
N GLY A 229 -4.49 4.09 -15.63
CA GLY A 229 -3.19 3.58 -15.26
C GLY A 229 -2.72 2.45 -16.18
N VAL A 230 -1.44 2.10 -16.09
CA VAL A 230 -0.84 1.01 -16.85
C VAL A 230 -1.48 -0.32 -16.47
N LYS A 231 -1.85 -1.13 -17.46
CA LYS A 231 -2.63 -2.38 -17.28
C LYS A 231 -1.84 -3.65 -17.59
N ASP A 232 -0.58 -3.54 -17.94
CA ASP A 232 0.26 -4.69 -18.25
C ASP A 232 1.07 -5.21 -17.05
N GLY A 233 0.91 -4.60 -15.89
CA GLY A 233 1.64 -4.93 -14.67
C GLY A 233 3.16 -4.64 -14.76
N ARG A 234 3.62 -4.00 -15.82
CA ARG A 234 5.04 -3.81 -16.16
C ARG A 234 5.44 -2.36 -16.28
N GLY A 235 5.09 -1.53 -15.36
CA GLY A 235 5.57 -0.16 -15.41
C GLY A 235 4.55 0.87 -14.97
N TYR A 236 4.82 2.09 -15.34
CA TYR A 236 4.05 3.26 -14.99
C TYR A 236 3.68 4.04 -16.23
N MET A 237 2.63 4.84 -16.16
CA MET A 237 2.32 5.77 -17.24
C MET A 237 3.55 6.63 -17.53
N ASP A 238 3.85 6.88 -18.80
CA ASP A 238 4.91 7.81 -19.18
C ASP A 238 4.64 9.19 -18.58
N THR A 239 5.36 9.50 -17.52
CA THR A 239 5.52 10.86 -17.05
C THR A 239 6.66 11.46 -17.86
N ARG A 240 6.42 12.57 -18.53
CA ARG A 240 7.48 13.25 -19.30
C ARG A 240 8.69 13.47 -18.39
N PRO A 241 9.95 13.25 -18.86
CA PRO A 241 11.16 13.44 -18.07
C PRO A 241 11.31 14.85 -17.47
N ALA A 242 10.57 15.83 -17.99
CA ALA A 242 10.59 17.22 -17.55
C ALA A 242 9.88 17.46 -16.20
N GLU A 243 9.10 16.51 -15.71
CA GLU A 243 8.54 16.55 -14.35
C GLU A 243 9.45 15.80 -13.36
N ALA A 244 10.77 15.95 -13.52
CA ALA A 244 11.72 15.59 -12.51
C ALA A 244 11.27 16.22 -11.18
N HIS A 245 11.25 15.41 -10.13
CA HIS A 245 10.90 15.82 -8.78
C HIS A 245 11.41 17.23 -8.47
N PRO A 246 10.58 18.11 -7.89
CA PRO A 246 11.07 19.40 -7.45
C PRO A 246 12.34 19.17 -6.62
N ALA A 247 13.43 19.81 -7.01
CA ALA A 247 14.68 19.69 -6.29
C ALA A 247 14.41 19.96 -4.81
N PHE A 248 14.89 19.08 -3.93
CA PHE A 248 14.81 19.33 -2.50
C PHE A 248 15.40 20.72 -2.25
N PRO A 249 14.75 21.59 -1.46
CA PRO A 249 15.37 22.84 -1.04
C PRO A 249 16.72 22.51 -0.38
N ARG A 250 17.77 23.20 -0.83
CA ARG A 250 19.14 23.07 -0.32
C ARG A 250 19.24 23.53 1.12
#